data_2e45f79b8ab705f829ed0e3e22402153
#
_entry.id   2e45f79b8ab705f829ed0e3e22402153
#
_cell.length_a   1.000
_cell.length_b   1.000
_cell.length_c   1.000
_cell.angle_alpha   90.00
_cell.angle_beta   90.00
_cell.angle_gamma   90.00
#
_symmetry.space_group_name_H-M   'P 1'
#
loop_
_entity.id
_entity.type
_entity.pdbx_description
1 polymer ?
#
loop_
_entity_poly.entity_id
_entity_poly.type
_entity_poly.pdbx_seq_one_letter_code
_entity_poly.pdbx_strand_id
1 'polypeptide(L)'
;WDITNFVWWVGIGHAGTLISAILLLFRQGWRTGVNRAAEAMTIFAVICAGQFPIWHMGRVWMAFFVMPYPNTRGPLWVNFNSPLLWDVFAISTYFTVSLLFWYSGLLPDMATLRDRAKKKWAKMFYGVAAFGWTGSTKHWQRHESLSLVLAGLSTPLVLSVHTIVSFDFATSVIPGWHTTIFPPY
;
A
#
# COMPACT_ATOMS: atom_id res chain seq x y z
N TRP A 1 2.17 22.36 -2.31
CA TRP A 1 2.34 21.43 -3.44
C TRP A 1 2.55 19.98 -2.97
N ASP A 2 3.36 19.75 -1.95
CA ASP A 2 3.76 18.40 -1.54
C ASP A 2 2.59 17.59 -0.98
N ILE A 3 1.81 18.16 -0.06
CA ILE A 3 0.61 17.51 0.50
C ILE A 3 -0.41 17.22 -0.60
N THR A 4 -0.64 18.15 -1.52
CA THR A 4 -1.59 17.96 -2.62
C THR A 4 -1.16 16.81 -3.54
N ASN A 5 0.13 16.77 -3.90
CA ASN A 5 0.67 15.69 -4.72
C ASN A 5 0.66 14.35 -3.97
N PHE A 6 0.97 14.36 -2.68
CA PHE A 6 0.88 13.18 -1.82
C PHE A 6 -0.53 12.58 -1.86
N VAL A 7 -1.55 13.37 -1.56
CA VAL A 7 -2.95 12.92 -1.56
C VAL A 7 -3.41 12.47 -2.93
N TRP A 8 -2.97 13.12 -4.00
CA TRP A 8 -3.29 12.73 -5.37
C TRP A 8 -2.74 11.34 -5.70
N TRP A 9 -1.48 11.05 -5.37
CA TRP A 9 -0.88 9.73 -5.57
C TRP A 9 -1.51 8.66 -4.69
N VAL A 10 -1.83 8.99 -3.45
CA VAL A 10 -2.59 8.10 -2.56
C VAL A 10 -3.94 7.76 -3.17
N GLY A 11 -4.66 8.74 -3.72
CA GLY A 11 -5.94 8.52 -4.41
C GLY A 11 -5.84 7.57 -5.61
N ILE A 12 -4.79 7.70 -6.43
CA ILE A 12 -4.53 6.77 -7.55
C ILE A 12 -4.28 5.35 -7.01
N GLY A 13 -3.47 5.21 -5.95
CA GLY A 13 -3.22 3.93 -5.31
C GLY A 13 -4.51 3.30 -4.78
N HIS A 14 -5.36 4.08 -4.13
CA HIS A 14 -6.65 3.64 -3.62
C HIS A 14 -7.58 3.14 -4.73
N ALA A 15 -7.66 3.85 -5.84
CA ALA A 15 -8.46 3.44 -6.99
C ALA A 15 -8.02 2.06 -7.50
N GLY A 16 -6.72 1.83 -7.67
CA GLY A 16 -6.19 0.55 -8.13
C GLY A 16 -6.52 -0.61 -7.19
N THR A 17 -6.31 -0.41 -5.87
CA THR A 17 -6.63 -1.42 -4.86
C THR A 17 -8.12 -1.73 -4.82
N LEU A 18 -8.98 -0.70 -4.79
CA LEU A 18 -10.43 -0.87 -4.75
C LEU A 18 -10.95 -1.62 -5.97
N ILE A 19 -10.49 -1.26 -7.18
CA ILE A 19 -10.88 -1.96 -8.40
C ILE A 19 -10.54 -3.44 -8.30
N SER A 20 -9.31 -3.79 -7.95
CA SER A 20 -8.90 -5.19 -7.86
C SER A 20 -9.61 -5.94 -6.73
N ALA A 21 -9.70 -5.35 -5.52
CA ALA A 21 -10.30 -5.99 -4.35
C ALA A 21 -11.81 -6.16 -4.51
N ILE A 22 -12.54 -5.13 -4.92
CA ILE A 22 -14.01 -5.18 -5.08
C ILE A 22 -14.40 -6.18 -6.17
N LEU A 23 -13.72 -6.17 -7.32
CA LEU A 23 -14.00 -7.13 -8.39
C LEU A 23 -13.76 -8.56 -7.95
N LEU A 24 -12.77 -8.80 -7.07
CA LEU A 24 -12.54 -10.12 -6.51
C LEU A 24 -13.64 -10.52 -5.52
N LEU A 25 -14.02 -9.64 -4.61
CA LEU A 25 -15.07 -9.89 -3.61
C LEU A 25 -16.42 -10.18 -4.28
N PHE A 26 -16.75 -9.45 -5.34
CA PHE A 26 -17.97 -9.70 -6.14
C PHE A 26 -17.81 -10.80 -7.19
N ARG A 27 -16.68 -11.50 -7.23
CA ARG A 27 -16.39 -12.60 -8.14
C ARG A 27 -16.64 -12.29 -9.63
N GLN A 28 -16.26 -11.07 -10.06
CA GLN A 28 -16.48 -10.64 -11.43
C GLN A 28 -15.52 -11.34 -12.40
N GLY A 29 -16.05 -12.00 -13.44
CA GLY A 29 -15.24 -12.78 -14.37
C GLY A 29 -14.29 -11.96 -15.24
N TRP A 30 -14.66 -10.71 -15.60
CA TRP A 30 -13.84 -9.79 -16.39
C TRP A 30 -12.66 -9.17 -15.60
N ARG A 31 -12.63 -9.39 -14.29
CA ARG A 31 -11.55 -8.94 -13.40
C ARG A 31 -10.17 -9.31 -13.91
N THR A 32 -10.01 -10.50 -14.46
CA THR A 32 -8.71 -11.03 -14.91
C THR A 32 -8.04 -10.19 -15.99
N GLY A 33 -8.81 -9.39 -16.73
CA GLY A 33 -8.29 -8.48 -17.76
C GLY A 33 -7.68 -7.18 -17.19
N VAL A 34 -8.05 -6.77 -15.99
CA VAL A 34 -7.67 -5.45 -15.44
C VAL A 34 -6.93 -5.53 -14.10
N ASN A 35 -7.07 -6.59 -13.31
CA ASN A 35 -6.56 -6.66 -11.96
C ASN A 35 -5.03 -6.50 -11.88
N ARG A 36 -4.28 -7.08 -12.81
CA ARG A 36 -2.82 -6.98 -12.84
C ARG A 36 -2.33 -5.54 -13.00
N ALA A 37 -2.95 -4.81 -13.93
CA ALA A 37 -2.64 -3.41 -14.15
C ALA A 37 -3.04 -2.56 -12.95
N ALA A 38 -4.22 -2.80 -12.37
CA ALA A 38 -4.70 -2.07 -11.20
C ALA A 38 -3.82 -2.29 -9.96
N GLU A 39 -3.42 -3.52 -9.68
CA GLU A 39 -2.54 -3.86 -8.56
C GLU A 39 -1.13 -3.26 -8.74
N ALA A 40 -0.56 -3.34 -9.95
CA ALA A 40 0.73 -2.72 -10.26
C ALA A 40 0.64 -1.19 -10.13
N MET A 41 -0.42 -0.57 -10.64
CA MET A 41 -0.66 0.88 -10.50
C MET A 41 -0.68 1.30 -9.04
N THR A 42 -1.30 0.52 -8.15
CA THR A 42 -1.30 0.77 -6.72
C THR A 42 0.11 0.83 -6.14
N ILE A 43 0.95 -0.19 -6.42
CA ILE A 43 2.30 -0.26 -5.87
C ILE A 43 3.14 0.94 -6.32
N PHE A 44 3.13 1.28 -7.60
CA PHE A 44 3.88 2.43 -8.11
C PHE A 44 3.34 3.75 -7.55
N ALA A 45 2.03 3.91 -7.45
CA ALA A 45 1.41 5.11 -6.88
C ALA A 45 1.78 5.30 -5.40
N VAL A 46 1.78 4.24 -4.59
CA VAL A 46 2.16 4.31 -3.17
C VAL A 46 3.66 4.60 -3.01
N ILE A 47 4.51 4.06 -3.86
CA ILE A 47 5.94 4.41 -3.88
C ILE A 47 6.13 5.90 -4.21
N CYS A 48 5.40 6.43 -5.18
CA CYS A 48 5.43 7.85 -5.49
C CYS A 48 4.91 8.69 -4.31
N ALA A 49 3.78 8.30 -3.71
CA ALA A 49 3.22 8.99 -2.54
C ALA A 49 4.20 9.04 -1.38
N GLY A 50 4.87 7.93 -1.06
CA GLY A 50 5.79 7.80 0.07
C GLY A 50 7.02 8.72 0.01
N GLN A 51 7.31 9.32 -1.15
CA GLN A 51 8.41 10.27 -1.29
C GLN A 51 8.04 11.67 -0.77
N PHE A 52 6.79 12.08 -0.90
CA PHE A 52 6.36 13.45 -0.57
C PHE A 52 6.48 13.81 0.91
N PRO A 53 6.13 12.96 1.89
CA PRO A 53 6.37 13.24 3.30
C PRO A 53 7.84 13.55 3.60
N ILE A 54 8.77 12.87 2.93
CA ILE A 54 10.21 13.08 3.10
C ILE A 54 10.61 14.49 2.62
N TRP A 55 10.11 14.91 1.46
CA TRP A 55 10.39 16.24 0.91
C TRP A 55 9.70 17.35 1.70
N HIS A 56 8.49 17.09 2.19
CA HIS A 56 7.69 18.06 2.95
C HIS A 56 8.30 18.41 4.30
N MET A 57 9.07 17.52 4.90
CA MET A 57 9.71 17.76 6.22
C MET A 57 10.70 18.92 6.24
N GLY A 58 11.18 19.38 5.10
CA GLY A 58 12.19 20.43 4.98
C GLY A 58 13.60 20.03 5.44
N ARG A 59 13.69 19.22 6.51
CA ARG A 59 14.94 18.66 7.03
C ARG A 59 14.96 17.14 6.84
N VAL A 60 15.23 16.70 5.63
CA VAL A 60 15.14 15.28 5.24
C VAL A 60 16.00 14.36 6.12
N TRP A 61 17.15 14.83 6.59
CA TRP A 61 18.03 14.07 7.50
C TRP A 61 17.45 13.84 8.90
N MET A 62 16.35 14.52 9.22
CA MET A 62 15.61 14.30 10.47
C MET A 62 14.35 13.43 10.30
N ALA A 63 14.19 12.77 9.16
CA ALA A 63 13.03 11.94 8.85
C ALA A 63 12.75 10.84 9.89
N PHE A 64 13.80 10.35 10.55
CA PHE A 64 13.66 9.34 11.61
C PHE A 64 12.90 9.83 12.85
N PHE A 65 12.76 11.15 13.09
CA PHE A 65 11.94 11.68 14.17
C PHE A 65 10.44 11.50 13.97
N VAL A 66 10.00 11.18 12.75
CA VAL A 66 8.60 10.84 12.46
C VAL A 66 8.29 9.39 12.90
N MET A 67 9.30 8.56 13.03
CA MET A 67 9.13 7.18 13.49
C MET A 67 8.89 7.11 15.00
N PRO A 68 8.01 6.22 15.49
CA PRO A 68 7.72 6.04 16.90
C PRO A 68 8.85 5.26 17.60
N TYR A 69 9.92 5.93 17.95
CA TYR A 69 11.03 5.31 18.68
C TYR A 69 11.23 6.00 20.04
N PRO A 70 11.79 5.30 21.05
CA PRO A 70 12.09 5.91 22.33
C PRO A 70 13.11 7.04 22.19
N ASN A 71 12.78 8.22 22.74
CA ASN A 71 13.70 9.34 22.75
C ASN A 71 14.63 9.24 23.99
N THR A 72 15.92 9.11 23.75
CA THR A 72 16.93 8.99 24.81
C THR A 72 17.37 10.34 25.40
N ARG A 73 16.88 11.46 24.87
CA ARG A 73 17.27 12.82 25.28
C ARG A 73 16.29 13.49 26.25
N GLY A 74 15.61 12.73 27.07
CA GLY A 74 14.70 13.27 28.08
C GLY A 74 13.24 12.79 27.91
N PRO A 75 12.26 13.41 28.61
CA PRO A 75 10.88 12.96 28.65
C PRO A 75 10.06 13.32 27.40
N LEU A 76 10.71 13.60 26.28
CA LEU A 76 10.04 13.89 25.03
C LEU A 76 9.58 12.59 24.38
N TRP A 77 8.30 12.32 24.48
CA TRP A 77 7.64 11.23 23.78
C TRP A 77 7.21 11.64 22.38
N VAL A 78 7.09 10.65 21.49
CA VAL A 78 6.51 10.87 20.17
C VAL A 78 5.10 11.43 20.33
N ASN A 79 4.79 12.49 19.59
CA ASN A 79 3.45 13.10 19.63
C ASN A 79 2.46 12.24 18.82
N PHE A 80 1.81 11.29 19.47
CA PHE A 80 0.78 10.43 18.85
C PHE A 80 -0.49 11.18 18.42
N ASN A 81 -0.64 12.46 18.76
CA ASN A 81 -1.72 13.30 18.26
C ASN A 81 -1.42 13.93 16.89
N SER A 82 -0.21 13.74 16.37
CA SER A 82 0.18 14.29 15.08
C SER A 82 -0.34 13.40 13.92
N PRO A 83 -1.09 13.93 12.95
CA PRO A 83 -1.49 13.20 11.75
C PRO A 83 -0.29 12.69 10.95
N LEU A 84 0.82 13.42 10.93
CA LEU A 84 2.04 13.00 10.24
C LEU A 84 2.56 11.65 10.75
N LEU A 85 2.46 11.38 12.05
CA LEU A 85 2.81 10.07 12.61
C LEU A 85 1.81 9.00 12.18
N TRP A 86 0.51 9.33 12.15
CA TRP A 86 -0.53 8.38 11.69
C TRP A 86 -0.34 8.01 10.24
N ASP A 87 0.09 8.94 9.40
CA ASP A 87 0.40 8.69 7.99
C ASP A 87 1.51 7.66 7.83
N VAL A 88 2.55 7.70 8.65
CA VAL A 88 3.62 6.68 8.60
C VAL A 88 3.05 5.28 8.80
N PHE A 89 2.17 5.09 9.80
CA PHE A 89 1.53 3.81 10.04
C PHE A 89 0.55 3.44 8.92
N ALA A 90 -0.29 4.38 8.52
CA ALA A 90 -1.30 4.16 7.50
C ALA A 90 -0.68 3.78 6.15
N ILE A 91 0.30 4.55 5.68
CA ILE A 91 0.98 4.30 4.40
C ILE A 91 1.81 3.01 4.46
N SER A 92 2.53 2.76 5.56
CA SER A 92 3.32 1.53 5.72
C SER A 92 2.43 0.28 5.71
N THR A 93 1.32 0.32 6.43
CA THR A 93 0.34 -0.78 6.48
C THR A 93 -0.30 -0.97 5.11
N TYR A 94 -0.73 0.11 4.48
CA TYR A 94 -1.33 0.08 3.15
C TYR A 94 -0.36 -0.47 2.10
N PHE A 95 0.88 0.01 2.09
CA PHE A 95 1.93 -0.50 1.20
C PHE A 95 2.16 -1.99 1.41
N THR A 96 2.28 -2.43 2.66
CA THR A 96 2.53 -3.85 2.99
C THR A 96 1.39 -4.74 2.51
N VAL A 97 0.14 -4.39 2.81
CA VAL A 97 -1.03 -5.18 2.41
C VAL A 97 -1.17 -5.20 0.88
N SER A 98 -1.00 -4.07 0.23
CA SER A 98 -1.05 -3.96 -1.24
C SER A 98 0.07 -4.75 -1.91
N LEU A 99 1.28 -4.71 -1.35
CA LEU A 99 2.43 -5.48 -1.84
C LEU A 99 2.18 -6.98 -1.73
N LEU A 100 1.64 -7.44 -0.59
CA LEU A 100 1.29 -8.84 -0.39
C LEU A 100 0.19 -9.29 -1.37
N PHE A 101 -0.82 -8.43 -1.58
CA PHE A 101 -1.90 -8.71 -2.51
C PHE A 101 -1.38 -8.82 -3.95
N TRP A 102 -0.62 -7.85 -4.42
CA TRP A 102 0.02 -7.88 -5.73
C TRP A 102 0.97 -9.07 -5.90
N TYR A 103 1.86 -9.29 -4.91
CA TYR A 103 2.84 -10.36 -4.97
C TYR A 103 2.19 -11.75 -4.96
N SER A 104 1.16 -11.96 -4.13
CA SER A 104 0.42 -13.22 -4.11
C SER A 104 -0.14 -13.55 -5.49
N GLY A 105 -0.65 -12.54 -6.20
CA GLY A 105 -1.12 -12.68 -7.57
C GLY A 105 -0.02 -13.04 -8.58
N LEU A 106 1.23 -12.63 -8.34
CA LEU A 106 2.37 -12.92 -9.23
C LEU A 106 2.97 -14.32 -9.03
N LEU A 107 2.68 -15.04 -7.95
CA LEU A 107 3.28 -16.34 -7.66
C LEU A 107 3.15 -17.36 -8.82
N PRO A 108 1.97 -17.57 -9.46
CA PRO A 108 1.85 -18.45 -10.61
C PRO A 108 2.67 -17.99 -11.82
N ASP A 109 2.78 -16.67 -12.01
CA ASP A 109 3.52 -16.08 -13.13
C ASP A 109 5.02 -16.27 -12.94
N MET A 110 5.53 -16.07 -11.72
CA MET A 110 6.93 -16.32 -11.37
C MET A 110 7.31 -17.79 -11.55
N ALA A 111 6.41 -18.72 -11.19
CA ALA A 111 6.61 -20.14 -11.44
C ALA A 111 6.67 -20.47 -12.94
N THR A 112 5.80 -19.87 -13.74
CA THR A 112 5.81 -20.02 -15.20
C THR A 112 7.11 -19.49 -15.80
N LEU A 113 7.59 -18.32 -15.34
CA LEU A 113 8.87 -17.76 -15.77
C LEU A 113 10.06 -18.65 -15.36
N ARG A 114 10.03 -19.21 -14.15
CA ARG A 114 11.03 -20.19 -13.68
C ARG A 114 11.12 -21.37 -14.65
N ASP A 115 9.97 -21.94 -15.01
CA ASP A 115 9.93 -23.15 -15.82
C ASP A 115 10.34 -22.88 -17.28
N ARG A 116 10.14 -21.65 -17.76
CA ARG A 116 10.57 -21.21 -19.11
C ARG A 116 11.99 -20.65 -19.16
N ALA A 117 12.62 -20.37 -18.00
CA ALA A 117 13.93 -19.75 -17.96
C ALA A 117 15.03 -20.66 -18.50
N LYS A 118 15.79 -20.16 -19.48
CA LYS A 118 16.94 -20.88 -20.08
C LYS A 118 18.23 -20.69 -19.29
N LYS A 119 18.41 -19.51 -18.62
CA LYS A 119 19.61 -19.18 -17.87
C LYS A 119 19.48 -19.66 -16.42
N LYS A 120 20.54 -20.29 -15.87
CA LYS A 120 20.55 -20.82 -14.49
C LYS A 120 20.25 -19.75 -13.44
N TRP A 121 20.81 -18.55 -13.54
CA TRP A 121 20.55 -17.47 -12.60
C TRP A 121 19.09 -17.01 -12.62
N ALA A 122 18.48 -16.91 -13.82
CA ALA A 122 17.08 -16.54 -13.97
C ALA A 122 16.15 -17.62 -13.36
N LYS A 123 16.46 -18.90 -13.60
CA LYS A 123 15.73 -20.01 -13.01
C LYS A 123 15.79 -20.01 -11.48
N MET A 124 16.97 -19.71 -10.93
CA MET A 124 17.15 -19.59 -9.47
C MET A 124 16.38 -18.38 -8.91
N PHE A 125 16.49 -17.22 -9.54
CA PHE A 125 15.78 -16.00 -9.13
C PHE A 125 14.26 -16.20 -9.12
N TYR A 126 13.69 -16.67 -10.24
CA TYR A 126 12.27 -16.94 -10.32
C TYR A 126 11.83 -18.12 -9.43
N GLY A 127 12.72 -19.08 -9.16
CA GLY A 127 12.48 -20.17 -8.23
C GLY A 127 12.26 -19.68 -6.80
N VAL A 128 13.12 -18.78 -6.34
CA VAL A 128 12.97 -18.11 -5.04
C VAL A 128 11.71 -17.23 -5.03
N ALA A 129 11.51 -16.42 -6.08
CA ALA A 129 10.35 -15.53 -6.19
C ALA A 129 9.01 -16.28 -6.30
N ALA A 130 8.98 -17.50 -6.82
CA ALA A 130 7.77 -18.33 -6.87
C ALA A 130 7.42 -18.98 -5.52
N PHE A 131 8.24 -18.84 -4.48
CA PHE A 131 7.99 -19.38 -3.13
C PHE A 131 7.57 -20.84 -3.09
N GLY A 132 8.18 -21.69 -3.94
CA GLY A 132 7.87 -23.12 -4.03
C GLY A 132 6.55 -23.44 -4.72
N TRP A 133 5.98 -22.51 -5.47
CA TRP A 133 4.75 -22.76 -6.22
C TRP A 133 4.89 -23.90 -7.23
N THR A 134 4.02 -24.91 -7.14
CA THR A 134 4.01 -26.10 -8.01
C THR A 134 2.78 -26.20 -8.90
N GLY A 135 1.80 -25.30 -8.73
CA GLY A 135 0.55 -25.36 -9.50
C GLY A 135 -0.42 -26.48 -9.07
N SER A 136 -0.19 -27.12 -7.92
CA SER A 136 -1.10 -28.16 -7.41
C SER A 136 -2.45 -27.57 -7.01
N THR A 137 -3.51 -28.40 -7.03
CA THR A 137 -4.86 -28.00 -6.60
C THR A 137 -4.87 -27.37 -5.21
N LYS A 138 -4.05 -27.90 -4.30
CA LYS A 138 -3.90 -27.37 -2.95
C LYS A 138 -3.30 -25.96 -2.95
N HIS A 139 -2.32 -25.69 -3.83
CA HIS A 139 -1.75 -24.33 -3.97
C HIS A 139 -2.78 -23.35 -4.53
N TRP A 140 -3.56 -23.74 -5.53
CA TRP A 140 -4.64 -22.91 -6.07
C TRP A 140 -5.71 -22.59 -5.03
N GLN A 141 -6.19 -23.58 -4.28
CA GLN A 141 -7.17 -23.35 -3.21
C GLN A 141 -6.67 -22.38 -2.15
N ARG A 142 -5.40 -22.55 -1.71
CA ARG A 142 -4.79 -21.62 -0.74
C ARG A 142 -4.62 -20.20 -1.31
N HIS A 143 -4.24 -20.11 -2.59
CA HIS A 143 -4.10 -18.84 -3.27
C HIS A 143 -5.44 -18.09 -3.37
N GLU A 144 -6.51 -18.76 -3.74
CA GLU A 144 -7.85 -18.16 -3.77
C GLU A 144 -8.29 -17.68 -2.39
N SER A 145 -8.11 -18.51 -1.36
CA SER A 145 -8.45 -18.14 0.01
C SER A 145 -7.64 -16.94 0.49
N LEU A 146 -6.32 -16.94 0.26
CA LEU A 146 -5.44 -15.83 0.62
C LEU A 146 -5.84 -14.54 -0.12
N SER A 147 -6.10 -14.63 -1.42
CA SER A 147 -6.51 -13.48 -2.23
C SER A 147 -7.83 -12.87 -1.74
N LEU A 148 -8.81 -13.70 -1.36
CA LEU A 148 -10.08 -13.23 -0.79
C LEU A 148 -9.88 -12.53 0.56
N VAL A 149 -9.04 -13.09 1.44
CA VAL A 149 -8.71 -12.46 2.74
C VAL A 149 -8.02 -11.12 2.52
N LEU A 150 -7.02 -11.06 1.64
CA LEU A 150 -6.30 -9.82 1.34
C LEU A 150 -7.21 -8.76 0.70
N ALA A 151 -8.12 -9.15 -0.19
CA ALA A 151 -9.11 -8.24 -0.76
C ALA A 151 -10.08 -7.71 0.31
N GLY A 152 -10.53 -8.58 1.21
CA GLY A 152 -11.39 -8.22 2.34
C GLY A 152 -10.72 -7.27 3.32
N LEU A 153 -9.41 -7.42 3.55
CA LEU A 153 -8.62 -6.50 4.39
C LEU A 153 -8.30 -5.18 3.66
N SER A 154 -8.04 -5.24 2.36
CA SER A 154 -7.67 -4.04 1.59
C SER A 154 -8.81 -3.04 1.47
N THR A 155 -10.06 -3.51 1.37
CA THR A 155 -11.22 -2.63 1.16
C THR A 155 -11.43 -1.64 2.33
N PRO A 156 -11.59 -2.07 3.60
CA PRO A 156 -11.71 -1.13 4.73
C PRO A 156 -10.41 -0.35 4.99
N LEU A 157 -9.25 -0.96 4.69
CA LEU A 157 -7.96 -0.29 4.86
C LEU A 157 -7.84 0.93 3.95
N VAL A 158 -8.25 0.84 2.70
CA VAL A 158 -8.26 1.98 1.77
C VAL A 158 -9.09 3.14 2.32
N LEU A 159 -10.28 2.86 2.83
CA LEU A 159 -11.16 3.90 3.41
C LEU A 159 -10.53 4.54 4.65
N SER A 160 -9.96 3.73 5.55
CA SER A 160 -9.31 4.24 6.77
C SER A 160 -8.07 5.07 6.48
N VAL A 161 -7.22 4.64 5.54
CA VAL A 161 -6.03 5.41 5.11
C VAL A 161 -6.44 6.74 4.50
N HIS A 162 -7.47 6.74 3.65
CA HIS A 162 -7.97 7.98 3.05
C HIS A 162 -8.46 8.97 4.11
N THR A 163 -9.17 8.49 5.12
CA THR A 163 -9.62 9.31 6.26
C THR A 163 -8.43 9.86 7.05
N ILE A 164 -7.43 9.04 7.36
CA ILE A 164 -6.24 9.48 8.12
C ILE A 164 -5.49 10.58 7.38
N VAL A 165 -5.19 10.39 6.10
CA VAL A 165 -4.52 11.39 5.26
C VAL A 165 -5.33 12.69 5.17
N SER A 166 -6.66 12.62 5.20
CA SER A 166 -7.52 13.81 5.19
C SER A 166 -7.42 14.64 6.46
N PHE A 167 -7.01 14.06 7.60
CA PHE A 167 -6.76 14.81 8.83
C PHE A 167 -5.60 15.81 8.71
N ASP A 168 -4.66 15.61 7.77
CA ASP A 168 -3.61 16.60 7.48
C ASP A 168 -4.20 17.94 7.07
N PHE A 169 -5.28 17.92 6.30
CA PHE A 169 -5.98 19.15 5.91
C PHE A 169 -6.73 19.78 7.07
N ALA A 170 -7.26 18.98 8.02
CA ALA A 170 -7.90 19.50 9.22
C ALA A 170 -6.90 20.17 10.16
N THR A 171 -5.63 19.79 10.13
CA THR A 171 -4.56 20.45 10.92
C THR A 171 -3.86 21.59 10.18
N SER A 172 -4.14 21.77 8.89
CA SER A 172 -3.64 22.88 8.11
C SER A 172 -4.25 24.20 8.57
N VAL A 173 -3.58 25.33 8.30
CA VAL A 173 -4.08 26.67 8.64
C VAL A 173 -5.05 27.25 7.60
N ILE A 174 -5.58 26.44 6.70
CA ILE A 174 -6.46 26.87 5.61
C ILE A 174 -7.85 27.21 6.19
N PRO A 175 -8.38 28.40 5.93
CA PRO A 175 -9.72 28.77 6.38
C PRO A 175 -10.80 27.80 5.87
N GLY A 176 -11.71 27.38 6.77
CA GLY A 176 -12.76 26.44 6.47
C GLY A 176 -12.39 24.98 6.64
N TRP A 177 -11.10 24.63 6.67
CA TRP A 177 -10.61 23.26 6.91
C TRP A 177 -10.00 23.10 8.31
N HIS A 178 -9.33 24.14 8.79
CA HIS A 178 -8.67 24.11 10.09
C HIS A 178 -9.65 23.84 11.23
N THR A 179 -9.34 22.84 12.06
CA THR A 179 -10.16 22.40 13.21
C THR A 179 -11.58 21.96 12.88
N THR A 180 -11.87 21.63 11.64
CA THR A 180 -13.18 21.14 11.19
C THR A 180 -13.12 19.65 10.82
N ILE A 181 -14.28 18.99 10.81
CA ILE A 181 -14.40 17.61 10.35
C ILE A 181 -14.58 17.51 8.82
N PHE A 182 -14.67 18.64 8.14
CA PHE A 182 -14.96 18.68 6.71
C PHE A 182 -13.94 17.90 5.85
N PRO A 183 -12.60 17.98 6.06
CA PRO A 183 -11.65 17.24 5.23
C PRO A 183 -11.79 15.71 5.32
N PRO A 184 -11.98 15.09 6.50
CA PRO A 184 -12.14 13.64 6.60
C PRO A 184 -13.57 13.14 6.27
N TYR A 185 -14.53 14.04 6.18
CA TYR A 185 -15.92 13.70 5.81
C TYR A 185 -16.07 13.52 4.29
#